data_2c0eb6073f86cc027353892a831347db
#
_entry.id   2c0eb6073f86cc027353892a831347db
#
_cell.length_a   1.000
_cell.length_b   1.000
_cell.length_c   1.000
_cell.angle_alpha   90.00
_cell.angle_beta   90.00
_cell.angle_gamma   90.00
#
_symmetry.space_group_name_H-M   'P 1'
#
loop_
_entity.id
_entity.type
_entity.pdbx_description
1 polymer ?
#
loop_
_entity_poly.entity_id
_entity_poly.type
_entity_poly.pdbx_seq_one_letter_code
_entity_poly.pdbx_strand_id
1 'polypeptide(L)'
;MLEHAIRAQCGVPQLERIVVVLGSGAAGIMAAVEFGEAEPVICSDWREGQAASLRCGLEALADAASVIVTLGDQPSITPRVVARFLNEPPGTRAAHHGRPGHPVVLGPEHLRAVQRLTGDRGASDLLGDGPTIECSDLCSGRDVDTPEDLETIRRETRAIS
;
A
#
# COMPACT_ATOMS: atom_id res chain seq x y z
N MET A 1 8.83 -1.15 -10.46
CA MET A 1 8.28 -1.48 -9.12
C MET A 1 6.85 -0.99 -8.98
N LEU A 2 6.59 0.30 -9.06
CA LEU A 2 5.25 0.86 -8.91
C LEU A 2 4.19 0.20 -9.81
N GLU A 3 4.47 -0.03 -11.09
CA GLU A 3 3.55 -0.76 -11.98
C GLU A 3 3.20 -2.17 -11.49
N HIS A 4 4.13 -2.86 -10.84
CA HIS A 4 3.85 -4.17 -10.27
C HIS A 4 2.86 -4.06 -9.12
N ALA A 5 3.07 -3.10 -8.20
CA ALA A 5 2.13 -2.82 -7.12
C ALA A 5 0.74 -2.43 -7.66
N ILE A 6 0.68 -1.58 -8.69
CA ILE A 6 -0.58 -1.20 -9.36
C ILE A 6 -1.28 -2.43 -9.95
N ARG A 7 -0.56 -3.27 -10.70
CA ARG A 7 -1.14 -4.50 -11.30
C ARG A 7 -1.66 -5.47 -10.24
N ALA A 8 -1.00 -5.53 -9.07
CA ALA A 8 -1.47 -6.35 -7.97
C ALA A 8 -2.85 -5.90 -7.45
N GLN A 9 -3.10 -4.59 -7.40
CA GLN A 9 -4.39 -4.03 -7.02
C GLN A 9 -5.43 -4.23 -8.15
N CYS A 10 -5.10 -3.86 -9.39
CA CYS A 10 -5.98 -4.01 -10.54
C CYS A 10 -6.37 -5.48 -10.81
N GLY A 11 -5.55 -6.44 -10.36
CA GLY A 11 -5.86 -7.87 -10.40
C GLY A 11 -6.90 -8.35 -9.37
N VAL A 12 -7.50 -7.44 -8.60
CA VAL A 12 -8.53 -7.75 -7.58
C VAL A 12 -9.84 -7.06 -7.95
N PRO A 13 -10.74 -7.73 -8.70
CA PRO A 13 -11.97 -7.10 -9.24
C PRO A 13 -12.95 -6.58 -8.19
N GLN A 14 -12.80 -6.98 -6.93
CA GLN A 14 -13.64 -6.54 -5.82
C GLN A 14 -13.25 -5.17 -5.27
N LEU A 15 -12.12 -4.60 -5.68
CA LEU A 15 -11.76 -3.22 -5.36
C LEU A 15 -12.55 -2.27 -6.25
N GLU A 16 -13.35 -1.40 -5.64
CA GLU A 16 -14.20 -0.44 -6.38
C GLU A 16 -13.37 0.71 -6.96
N ARG A 17 -12.34 1.13 -6.24
CA ARG A 17 -11.44 2.22 -6.64
C ARG A 17 -10.02 1.93 -6.19
N ILE A 18 -9.07 2.34 -7.01
CA ILE A 18 -7.63 2.23 -6.73
C ILE A 18 -7.01 3.60 -6.91
N VAL A 19 -6.41 4.14 -5.86
CA VAL A 19 -5.74 5.44 -5.87
C VAL A 19 -4.24 5.25 -5.67
N VAL A 20 -3.44 5.91 -6.51
CA VAL A 20 -1.98 5.92 -6.42
C VAL A 20 -1.51 7.32 -6.09
N VAL A 21 -1.01 7.51 -4.87
CA VAL A 21 -0.52 8.82 -4.43
C VAL A 21 0.91 9.02 -4.91
N LEU A 22 1.13 10.12 -5.61
CA LEU A 22 2.41 10.52 -6.16
C LEU A 22 2.93 11.79 -5.47
N GLY A 23 4.18 11.74 -5.04
CA GLY A 23 4.88 12.87 -4.43
C GLY A 23 6.00 13.37 -5.33
N SER A 24 7.24 13.13 -4.90
CA SER A 24 8.44 13.53 -5.65
C SER A 24 8.46 12.90 -7.05
N GLY A 25 8.77 13.71 -8.06
CA GLY A 25 8.90 13.21 -9.44
C GLY A 25 7.57 12.83 -10.10
N ALA A 26 6.41 13.22 -9.55
CA ALA A 26 5.08 12.84 -10.03
C ALA A 26 4.92 12.99 -11.56
N ALA A 27 5.36 14.09 -12.15
CA ALA A 27 5.25 14.30 -13.60
C ALA A 27 6.01 13.24 -14.42
N GLY A 28 7.23 12.88 -13.99
CA GLY A 28 8.02 11.84 -14.63
C GLY A 28 7.40 10.45 -14.45
N ILE A 29 6.85 10.16 -13.28
CA ILE A 29 6.17 8.91 -12.99
C ILE A 29 4.90 8.79 -13.84
N MET A 30 4.10 9.85 -13.93
CA MET A 30 2.89 9.88 -14.76
C MET A 30 3.17 9.69 -16.25
N ALA A 31 4.33 10.12 -16.72
CA ALA A 31 4.74 9.92 -18.12
C ALA A 31 5.30 8.52 -18.42
N ALA A 32 5.77 7.79 -17.41
CA ALA A 32 6.51 6.54 -17.57
C ALA A 32 5.79 5.29 -17.08
N VAL A 33 4.70 5.43 -16.30
CA VAL A 33 4.01 4.35 -15.61
C VAL A 33 2.61 4.13 -16.20
N GLU A 34 2.28 2.88 -16.48
CA GLU A 34 0.95 2.45 -16.88
C GLU A 34 0.07 2.24 -15.64
N PHE A 35 -0.91 3.13 -15.45
CA PHE A 35 -1.80 3.10 -14.27
C PHE A 35 -2.99 2.14 -14.43
N GLY A 36 -3.37 1.75 -15.66
CA GLY A 36 -4.54 0.91 -15.89
C GLY A 36 -5.82 1.56 -15.35
N GLU A 37 -6.52 0.85 -14.47
CA GLU A 37 -7.73 1.34 -13.78
C GLU A 37 -7.44 2.18 -12.52
N ALA A 38 -6.17 2.31 -12.14
CA ALA A 38 -5.79 3.08 -10.96
C ALA A 38 -5.75 4.59 -11.26
N GLU A 39 -6.21 5.39 -10.31
CA GLU A 39 -6.28 6.83 -10.38
C GLU A 39 -5.03 7.46 -9.74
N PRO A 40 -4.13 8.12 -10.49
CA PRO A 40 -3.02 8.84 -9.91
C PRO A 40 -3.49 10.13 -9.25
N VAL A 41 -3.06 10.37 -8.01
CA VAL A 41 -3.32 11.59 -7.24
C VAL A 41 -2.00 12.23 -6.85
N ILE A 42 -1.82 13.50 -7.20
CA ILE A 42 -0.60 14.25 -6.87
C ILE A 42 -0.76 14.90 -5.49
N CYS A 43 0.11 14.53 -4.56
CA CYS A 43 0.20 15.16 -3.26
C CYS A 43 1.22 16.30 -3.31
N SER A 44 0.76 17.57 -3.28
CA SER A 44 1.64 18.76 -3.29
C SER A 44 2.52 18.83 -2.04
N ASP A 45 1.98 18.37 -0.92
CA ASP A 45 2.55 18.52 0.40
C ASP A 45 3.40 17.31 0.84
N TRP A 46 3.78 16.46 -0.11
CA TRP A 46 4.55 15.24 0.13
C TRP A 46 5.84 15.47 0.94
N ARG A 47 6.42 16.68 0.89
CA ARG A 47 7.61 17.06 1.67
C ARG A 47 7.36 17.17 3.17
N GLU A 48 6.09 17.23 3.59
CA GLU A 48 5.71 17.19 5.01
C GLU A 48 5.81 15.78 5.61
N GLY A 49 6.15 14.78 4.79
CA GLY A 49 6.35 13.40 5.21
C GLY A 49 5.22 12.46 4.79
N GLN A 50 5.32 11.21 5.21
CA GLN A 50 4.40 10.13 4.81
C GLN A 50 2.93 10.43 5.19
N ALA A 51 2.70 11.11 6.31
CA ALA A 51 1.36 11.48 6.77
C ALA A 51 0.61 12.35 5.76
N ALA A 52 1.28 13.27 5.06
CA ALA A 52 0.66 14.10 4.03
C ALA A 52 0.21 13.26 2.85
N SER A 53 1.06 12.36 2.36
CA SER A 53 0.70 11.44 1.27
C SER A 53 -0.48 10.54 1.64
N LEU A 54 -0.50 10.01 2.86
CA LEU A 54 -1.59 9.18 3.34
C LEU A 54 -2.92 9.97 3.40
N ARG A 55 -2.91 11.20 3.94
CA ARG A 55 -4.11 12.08 3.94
C ARG A 55 -4.62 12.32 2.52
N CYS A 56 -3.73 12.67 1.61
CA CYS A 56 -4.07 12.94 0.21
C CYS A 56 -4.78 11.75 -0.45
N GLY A 57 -4.28 10.53 -0.25
CA GLY A 57 -4.90 9.32 -0.77
C GLY A 57 -6.26 9.02 -0.13
N LEU A 58 -6.38 9.19 1.18
CA LEU A 58 -7.63 8.94 1.89
C LEU A 58 -8.71 10.00 1.61
N GLU A 59 -8.33 11.24 1.34
CA GLU A 59 -9.27 12.28 0.87
C GLU A 59 -9.85 11.94 -0.50
N ALA A 60 -9.05 11.39 -1.41
CA ALA A 60 -9.53 10.90 -2.71
C ALA A 60 -10.51 9.71 -2.57
N LEU A 61 -10.47 9.00 -1.45
CA LEU A 61 -11.32 7.84 -1.13
C LEU A 61 -12.30 8.13 0.04
N ALA A 62 -12.70 9.39 0.22
CA ALA A 62 -13.50 9.81 1.39
C ALA A 62 -14.84 9.07 1.52
N ASP A 63 -15.41 8.58 0.43
CA ASP A 63 -16.68 7.84 0.39
C ASP A 63 -16.53 6.34 0.67
N ALA A 64 -15.30 5.83 0.77
CA ALA A 64 -15.05 4.41 0.98
C ALA A 64 -15.42 3.98 2.40
N ALA A 65 -16.10 2.84 2.52
CA ALA A 65 -16.41 2.22 3.81
C ALA A 65 -15.15 1.67 4.50
N SER A 66 -14.18 1.20 3.71
CA SER A 66 -12.85 0.77 4.16
C SER A 66 -11.82 0.96 3.06
N VAL A 67 -10.56 1.12 3.44
CA VAL A 67 -9.45 1.31 2.52
C VAL A 67 -8.33 0.32 2.85
N ILE A 68 -7.84 -0.39 1.86
CA ILE A 68 -6.65 -1.22 1.96
C ILE A 68 -5.45 -0.38 1.51
N VAL A 69 -4.50 -0.15 2.40
CA VAL A 69 -3.27 0.61 2.10
C VAL A 69 -2.12 -0.36 1.85
N THR A 70 -1.44 -0.18 0.74
CA THR A 70 -0.22 -0.90 0.34
C THR A 70 0.89 0.10 0.03
N LEU A 71 2.13 -0.38 -0.06
CA LEU A 71 3.29 0.43 -0.43
C LEU A 71 3.69 0.17 -1.89
N GLY A 72 4.10 1.22 -2.60
CA GLY A 72 4.49 1.16 -4.00
C GLY A 72 5.89 0.54 -4.24
N ASP A 73 6.68 0.40 -3.19
CA ASP A 73 8.03 -0.16 -3.16
C ASP A 73 8.08 -1.62 -2.67
N GLN A 74 6.93 -2.26 -2.46
CA GLN A 74 6.79 -3.67 -2.12
C GLN A 74 6.45 -4.53 -3.36
N PRO A 75 7.42 -4.94 -4.17
CA PRO A 75 7.17 -5.67 -5.42
C PRO A 75 6.72 -7.13 -5.20
N SER A 76 6.78 -7.63 -3.98
CA SER A 76 6.27 -8.96 -3.60
C SER A 76 4.76 -8.99 -3.36
N ILE A 77 4.09 -7.84 -3.30
CA ILE A 77 2.62 -7.77 -3.20
C ILE A 77 1.99 -8.34 -4.47
N THR A 78 1.05 -9.26 -4.29
CA THR A 78 0.31 -9.92 -5.38
C THR A 78 -1.20 -9.71 -5.22
N PRO A 79 -2.01 -9.91 -6.27
CA PRO A 79 -3.47 -9.86 -6.14
C PRO A 79 -4.01 -10.77 -5.03
N ARG A 80 -3.36 -11.93 -4.82
CA ARG A 80 -3.74 -12.89 -3.79
C ARG A 80 -3.53 -12.36 -2.38
N VAL A 81 -2.45 -11.61 -2.17
CA VAL A 81 -2.20 -10.94 -0.88
C VAL A 81 -3.26 -9.88 -0.62
N VAL A 82 -3.53 -9.01 -1.60
CA VAL A 82 -4.54 -7.94 -1.46
C VAL A 82 -5.93 -8.51 -1.20
N ALA A 83 -6.33 -9.54 -1.98
CA ALA A 83 -7.62 -10.18 -1.84
C ALA A 83 -7.86 -10.80 -0.45
N ARG A 84 -6.80 -11.18 0.26
CA ARG A 84 -6.89 -11.70 1.64
C ARG A 84 -7.43 -10.66 2.63
N PHE A 85 -7.29 -9.36 2.31
CA PHE A 85 -7.71 -8.27 3.19
C PHE A 85 -9.09 -7.67 2.87
N LEU A 86 -9.76 -8.12 1.81
CA LEU A 86 -11.05 -7.56 1.35
C LEU A 86 -12.16 -7.60 2.41
N ASN A 87 -12.19 -8.65 3.23
CA ASN A 87 -13.24 -8.87 4.23
C ASN A 87 -12.72 -8.75 5.68
N GLU A 88 -11.51 -8.27 5.84
CA GLU A 88 -10.94 -8.12 7.16
C GLU A 88 -11.44 -6.85 7.85
N PRO A 89 -11.64 -6.87 9.16
CA PRO A 89 -12.10 -5.71 9.90
C PRO A 89 -11.06 -4.58 9.86
N PRO A 90 -11.51 -3.31 9.95
CA PRO A 90 -10.60 -2.18 10.14
C PRO A 90 -9.65 -2.39 11.32
N GLY A 91 -8.42 -1.94 11.16
CA GLY A 91 -7.34 -2.15 12.13
C GLY A 91 -6.49 -3.41 11.85
N THR A 92 -6.91 -4.29 10.93
CA THR A 92 -6.13 -5.46 10.53
C THR A 92 -4.93 -5.05 9.67
N ARG A 93 -3.79 -5.72 9.88
CA ARG A 93 -2.58 -5.57 9.08
C ARG A 93 -1.93 -6.90 8.74
N ALA A 94 -1.12 -6.91 7.70
CA ALA A 94 -0.26 -8.06 7.41
C ALA A 94 0.85 -8.19 8.46
N ALA A 95 1.29 -9.44 8.66
CA ALA A 95 2.55 -9.74 9.30
C ALA A 95 3.41 -10.60 8.37
N HIS A 96 4.70 -10.38 8.39
CA HIS A 96 5.69 -11.12 7.62
C HIS A 96 6.76 -11.63 8.58
N HIS A 97 6.81 -12.95 8.77
CA HIS A 97 7.65 -13.59 9.79
C HIS A 97 7.44 -12.99 11.19
N GLY A 98 6.17 -12.76 11.55
CA GLY A 98 5.76 -12.17 12.82
C GLY A 98 6.00 -10.66 12.96
N ARG A 99 6.49 -9.98 11.93
CA ARG A 99 6.69 -8.53 11.92
C ARG A 99 5.52 -7.84 11.24
N PRO A 100 4.87 -6.86 11.88
CA PRO A 100 3.80 -6.09 11.28
C PRO A 100 4.25 -5.34 10.02
N GLY A 101 3.39 -5.30 9.01
CA GLY A 101 3.67 -4.67 7.72
C GLY A 101 2.40 -4.30 6.95
N HIS A 102 2.51 -4.18 5.65
CA HIS A 102 1.40 -3.92 4.73
C HIS A 102 1.03 -5.20 3.95
N PRO A 103 -0.25 -5.31 3.51
CA PRO A 103 -1.37 -4.36 3.58
C PRO A 103 -1.88 -4.05 4.98
N VAL A 104 -2.55 -2.88 5.12
CA VAL A 104 -3.32 -2.53 6.31
C VAL A 104 -4.74 -2.13 5.92
N VAL A 105 -5.74 -2.45 6.75
CA VAL A 105 -7.14 -2.10 6.54
C VAL A 105 -7.52 -0.93 7.43
N LEU A 106 -7.93 0.18 6.83
CA LEU A 106 -8.39 1.38 7.53
C LEU A 106 -9.90 1.52 7.39
N GLY A 107 -10.58 1.84 8.49
CA GLY A 107 -11.99 2.18 8.51
C GLY A 107 -12.25 3.65 8.87
N PRO A 108 -13.51 4.06 9.02
CA PRO A 108 -13.90 5.46 9.23
C PRO A 108 -13.22 6.13 10.43
N GLU A 109 -12.93 5.41 11.50
CA GLU A 109 -12.22 5.92 12.66
C GLU A 109 -10.77 6.28 12.35
N HIS A 110 -10.09 5.44 11.52
CA HIS A 110 -8.73 5.68 11.07
C HIS A 110 -8.67 6.85 10.08
N LEU A 111 -9.67 6.97 9.18
CA LEU A 111 -9.80 8.08 8.23
C LEU A 111 -9.92 9.45 8.96
N ARG A 112 -10.58 9.46 10.12
CA ARG A 112 -10.61 10.66 10.97
C ARG A 112 -9.31 10.89 11.73
N ALA A 113 -8.67 9.82 12.20
CA ALA A 113 -7.44 9.90 12.99
C ALA A 113 -6.23 10.36 12.14
N VAL A 114 -6.19 10.04 10.85
CA VAL A 114 -5.10 10.42 9.93
C VAL A 114 -4.90 11.92 9.84
N GLN A 115 -5.97 12.72 10.04
CA GLN A 115 -5.89 14.17 10.03
C GLN A 115 -4.98 14.75 11.13
N ARG A 116 -4.66 13.95 12.16
CA ARG A 116 -3.76 14.31 13.26
C ARG A 116 -2.34 13.80 13.09
N LEU A 117 -2.09 12.97 12.07
CA LEU A 117 -0.74 12.48 11.77
C LEU A 117 0.09 13.60 11.14
N THR A 118 1.37 13.63 11.48
CA THR A 118 2.35 14.59 10.96
C THR A 118 3.69 13.88 10.71
N GLY A 119 4.49 14.43 9.81
CA GLY A 119 5.82 13.92 9.49
C GLY A 119 5.78 12.53 8.85
N ASP A 120 6.75 11.69 9.18
CA ASP A 120 6.92 10.36 8.58
C ASP A 120 6.11 9.25 9.26
N ARG A 121 5.03 9.62 9.93
CA ARG A 121 4.07 8.65 10.48
C ARG A 121 3.11 8.18 9.39
N GLY A 122 2.89 6.87 9.35
CA GLY A 122 2.10 6.23 8.32
C GLY A 122 0.84 5.52 8.83
N ALA A 123 0.23 4.70 7.97
CA ALA A 123 -0.98 3.96 8.29
C ALA A 123 -0.79 3.01 9.48
N SER A 124 0.38 2.40 9.62
CA SER A 124 0.71 1.50 10.74
C SER A 124 0.63 2.18 12.12
N ASP A 125 0.90 3.49 12.18
CA ASP A 125 0.82 4.27 13.43
C ASP A 125 -0.62 4.47 13.94
N LEU A 126 -1.61 4.25 13.08
CA LEU A 126 -3.03 4.37 13.42
C LEU A 126 -3.59 3.09 14.05
N LEU A 127 -2.90 1.95 13.90
CA LEU A 127 -3.50 0.64 14.17
C LEU A 127 -3.24 0.12 15.59
N GLY A 128 -2.29 0.69 16.34
CA GLY A 128 -1.93 0.19 17.66
C GLY A 128 -1.60 -1.33 17.62
N ASP A 129 -2.12 -2.08 18.59
CA ASP A 129 -2.00 -3.54 18.68
C ASP A 129 -3.15 -4.28 17.97
N GLY A 130 -3.58 -3.77 16.82
CA GLY A 130 -4.65 -4.37 16.00
C GLY A 130 -4.36 -5.80 15.50
N PRO A 131 -5.38 -6.49 14.96
CA PRO A 131 -5.22 -7.85 14.45
C PRO A 131 -4.15 -7.94 13.35
N THR A 132 -3.42 -9.07 13.33
CA THR A 132 -2.42 -9.35 12.29
C THR A 132 -2.77 -10.63 11.54
N ILE A 133 -2.48 -10.65 10.24
CA ILE A 133 -2.60 -11.83 9.37
C ILE A 133 -1.20 -12.15 8.85
N GLU A 134 -0.72 -13.37 9.15
CA GLU A 134 0.56 -13.83 8.62
C GLU A 134 0.47 -14.06 7.11
N CYS A 135 1.38 -13.45 6.36
CA CYS A 135 1.42 -13.47 4.90
C CYS A 135 2.75 -13.95 4.32
N SER A 136 3.67 -14.49 5.14
CA SER A 136 4.99 -14.95 4.69
C SER A 136 4.92 -16.09 3.67
N ASP A 137 3.80 -16.82 3.65
CA ASP A 137 3.50 -17.87 2.66
C ASP A 137 3.10 -17.29 1.29
N LEU A 138 2.76 -16.01 1.22
CA LEU A 138 2.27 -15.34 0.01
C LEU A 138 3.27 -14.31 -0.54
N CYS A 139 4.04 -13.66 0.34
CA CYS A 139 5.03 -12.65 -0.05
C CYS A 139 6.06 -12.42 1.06
N SER A 140 7.23 -11.90 0.69
CA SER A 140 8.31 -11.63 1.65
C SER A 140 8.06 -10.41 2.55
N GLY A 141 7.16 -9.51 2.16
CA GLY A 141 6.93 -8.23 2.83
C GLY A 141 8.12 -7.27 2.81
N ARG A 142 9.14 -7.55 2.00
CA ARG A 142 10.33 -6.72 1.90
C ARG A 142 10.09 -5.53 0.98
N ASP A 143 10.54 -4.38 1.42
CA ASP A 143 10.67 -3.18 0.60
C ASP A 143 11.92 -3.31 -0.30
N VAL A 144 11.93 -2.60 -1.41
CA VAL A 144 13.07 -2.56 -2.35
C VAL A 144 13.67 -1.16 -2.32
N ASP A 145 14.74 -1.01 -1.58
CA ASP A 145 15.48 0.24 -1.48
C ASP A 145 16.66 0.29 -2.46
N THR A 146 17.17 -0.87 -2.88
CA THR A 146 18.35 -0.98 -3.74
C THR A 146 18.12 -1.88 -4.96
N PRO A 147 18.89 -1.74 -6.05
CA PRO A 147 18.87 -2.66 -7.19
C PRO A 147 19.15 -4.13 -6.79
N GLU A 148 20.00 -4.36 -5.78
CA GLU A 148 20.33 -5.67 -5.26
C GLU A 148 19.13 -6.33 -4.57
N ASP A 149 18.29 -5.56 -3.87
CA ASP A 149 17.05 -6.05 -3.27
C ASP A 149 16.09 -6.56 -4.35
N LEU A 150 15.97 -5.80 -5.46
CA LEU A 150 15.15 -6.19 -6.60
C LEU A 150 15.58 -7.51 -7.23
N GLU A 151 16.90 -7.74 -7.37
CA GLU A 151 17.41 -9.00 -7.87
C GLU A 151 17.13 -10.16 -6.92
N THR A 152 17.25 -9.93 -5.62
CA THR A 152 16.96 -10.92 -4.60
C THR A 152 15.50 -11.35 -4.65
N ILE A 153 14.58 -10.41 -4.69
CA ILE A 153 13.14 -10.71 -4.79
C ILE A 153 12.78 -11.42 -6.09
N ARG A 154 13.39 -11.04 -7.22
CA ARG A 154 13.19 -11.75 -8.50
C ARG A 154 13.62 -13.22 -8.45
N ARG A 155 14.68 -13.55 -7.70
CA ARG A 155 15.13 -14.93 -7.49
C ARG A 155 14.16 -15.71 -6.61
N GLU A 156 13.71 -15.09 -5.50
CA GLU A 156 12.74 -15.70 -4.59
C GLU A 156 11.39 -15.99 -5.29
N THR A 157 10.89 -15.04 -6.07
CA THR A 157 9.62 -15.22 -6.82
C THR A 157 9.69 -16.36 -7.85
N ARG A 158 10.86 -16.55 -8.50
CA ARG A 158 11.06 -17.66 -9.44
C ARG A 158 11.14 -19.04 -8.77
N ALA A 159 11.51 -19.09 -7.49
CA ALA A 159 11.59 -20.34 -6.73
C ALA A 159 10.23 -20.82 -6.20
N ILE A 160 9.23 -19.94 -6.18
CA ILE A 160 7.87 -20.21 -5.67
C ILE A 160 6.88 -20.51 -6.81
N SER A 161 7.27 -20.27 -8.06
CA SER A 161 6.48 -20.56 -9.29
C SER A 161 6.75 -21.95 -9.83
#